data_5edd3c66798bdd8621d269544fb02e3b
#
_entry.id   5edd3c66798bdd8621d269544fb02e3b
#
_cell.length_a   1.000
_cell.length_b   1.000
_cell.length_c   1.000
_cell.angle_alpha   90.00
_cell.angle_beta   90.00
_cell.angle_gamma   90.00
#
_symmetry.space_group_name_H-M   'P 1'
#
loop_
_entity.id
_entity.type
_entity.pdbx_description
1 polymer ?
#
loop_
_entity_poly.entity_id
_entity_poly.type
_entity_poly.pdbx_seq_one_letter_code
_entity_poly.pdbx_strand_id
1 'polypeptide(L)'
;MKIRHLFLLFFFQGAEQRAGMSCLVFDIETSALPEDHFDEAQLEYLFRPAESLMDEAEKARKREEIGRQFNLWPFTARCVCICMINSDSGRGKVLYLSDDFEEGGEGPVEYVACMDESDLLGQFWALAAKYNQVCTFNGRGFDVPFLYLRSATLNVSISRKDWLGYRFQTEPHCDLADQLTFYNVGGYGGAARRFNLDFYCKVFGIASPKAEGVTGMDMNNLMTEGRFREIADYCVRDVVATTKLYEIWKERLAGVK
;
A
#
# COMPACT_ATOMS: atom_id res chain seq x y z
N MET A 1 -49.84 -32.45 -19.72
CA MET A 1 -49.81 -31.00 -19.47
C MET A 1 -49.33 -30.77 -18.06
N LYS A 2 -48.01 -30.81 -17.75
CA LYS A 2 -47.38 -30.49 -16.45
C LYS A 2 -45.84 -30.78 -16.52
N ILE A 3 -45.10 -30.11 -17.40
CA ILE A 3 -43.61 -30.07 -17.36
C ILE A 3 -43.16 -28.70 -17.95
N ARG A 4 -43.55 -27.60 -17.33
CA ARG A 4 -43.07 -26.26 -17.75
C ARG A 4 -42.79 -25.30 -16.58
N HIS A 5 -42.83 -25.76 -15.34
CA HIS A 5 -42.64 -24.90 -14.17
C HIS A 5 -41.37 -25.19 -13.33
N LEU A 6 -40.53 -26.13 -13.79
CA LEU A 6 -39.32 -26.50 -12.99
C LEU A 6 -38.01 -25.91 -13.53
N PHE A 7 -38.03 -25.20 -14.65
CA PHE A 7 -36.83 -24.63 -15.25
C PHE A 7 -36.59 -23.14 -14.91
N LEU A 8 -37.55 -22.45 -14.28
CA LEU A 8 -37.42 -21.04 -13.92
C LEU A 8 -36.90 -20.80 -12.50
N LEU A 9 -36.82 -21.82 -11.64
CA LEU A 9 -36.34 -21.67 -10.26
C LEU A 9 -34.81 -21.83 -10.11
N PHE A 10 -34.12 -22.38 -11.11
CA PHE A 10 -32.67 -22.53 -11.07
C PHE A 10 -31.87 -21.33 -11.59
N PHE A 11 -32.51 -20.38 -12.26
CA PHE A 11 -31.86 -19.18 -12.78
C PHE A 11 -31.91 -17.98 -11.83
N PHE A 12 -32.69 -18.02 -10.75
CA PHE A 12 -32.80 -16.93 -9.77
C PHE A 12 -31.95 -17.12 -8.51
N GLN A 13 -31.38 -18.31 -8.28
CA GLN A 13 -30.49 -18.55 -7.12
C GLN A 13 -29.03 -18.16 -7.36
N GLY A 14 -28.65 -17.79 -8.58
CA GLY A 14 -27.28 -17.35 -8.92
C GLY A 14 -27.05 -15.84 -8.85
N ALA A 15 -28.08 -15.02 -8.62
CA ALA A 15 -28.00 -13.56 -8.64
C ALA A 15 -27.98 -12.91 -7.23
N GLU A 16 -28.35 -13.64 -6.19
CA GLU A 16 -28.41 -13.09 -4.82
C GLU A 16 -27.15 -13.28 -3.96
N GLN A 17 -26.13 -13.97 -4.45
CA GLN A 17 -24.87 -14.17 -3.70
C GLN A 17 -23.68 -13.31 -4.18
N ARG A 18 -23.95 -12.29 -4.98
CA ARG A 18 -22.99 -11.19 -5.26
C ARG A 18 -23.34 -9.91 -4.52
N ALA A 19 -23.94 -9.99 -3.34
CA ALA A 19 -23.94 -8.89 -2.38
C ALA A 19 -22.49 -8.64 -1.96
N GLY A 20 -21.93 -7.50 -2.37
CA GLY A 20 -20.54 -7.17 -2.43
C GLY A 20 -19.70 -7.62 -1.24
N MET A 21 -18.74 -8.46 -1.49
CA MET A 21 -17.60 -8.59 -0.58
C MET A 21 -16.85 -7.27 -0.67
N SER A 22 -16.92 -6.48 0.41
CA SER A 22 -16.23 -5.20 0.50
C SER A 22 -14.73 -5.39 0.30
N CYS A 23 -14.12 -4.53 -0.50
CA CYS A 23 -12.68 -4.53 -0.73
C CYS A 23 -12.01 -3.59 0.28
N LEU A 24 -10.92 -4.04 0.89
CA LEU A 24 -10.08 -3.20 1.73
C LEU A 24 -9.05 -2.49 0.85
N VAL A 25 -9.17 -1.18 0.72
CA VAL A 25 -8.16 -0.36 0.05
C VAL A 25 -7.14 0.05 1.09
N PHE A 26 -5.84 -0.15 0.83
CA PHE A 26 -4.80 0.24 1.78
C PHE A 26 -3.51 0.71 1.09
N ASP A 27 -2.70 1.43 1.85
CA ASP A 27 -1.37 1.92 1.51
C ASP A 27 -0.52 2.00 2.77
N ILE A 28 0.81 1.98 2.64
CA ILE A 28 1.74 2.07 3.75
C ILE A 28 2.73 3.21 3.57
N GLU A 29 3.20 3.76 4.71
CA GLU A 29 4.36 4.63 4.76
C GLU A 29 5.50 3.96 5.51
N THR A 30 6.71 4.21 5.04
CA THR A 30 7.92 3.58 5.57
C THR A 30 8.98 4.61 5.90
N SER A 31 9.78 4.35 6.92
CA SER A 31 10.91 5.18 7.31
C SER A 31 12.17 4.34 7.51
N ALA A 32 13.29 4.83 7.03
CA ALA A 32 14.57 4.17 7.19
C ALA A 32 14.91 3.95 8.67
N LEU A 33 15.53 2.82 8.96
CA LEU A 33 16.19 2.58 10.23
C LEU A 33 17.51 3.39 10.27
N PRO A 34 17.91 3.90 11.42
CA PRO A 34 19.17 4.63 11.55
C PRO A 34 20.37 3.69 11.31
N GLU A 35 21.49 4.25 10.88
CA GLU A 35 22.68 3.43 10.54
C GLU A 35 23.21 2.63 11.74
N ASP A 36 23.07 3.13 12.97
CA ASP A 36 23.48 2.45 14.20
C ASP A 36 22.64 1.20 14.52
N HIS A 37 21.56 0.96 13.78
CA HIS A 37 20.79 -0.29 13.83
C HIS A 37 21.54 -1.46 13.17
N PHE A 38 22.52 -1.19 12.31
CA PHE A 38 23.23 -2.19 11.52
C PHE A 38 24.62 -2.44 12.07
N ASP A 39 25.07 -3.69 12.01
CA ASP A 39 26.47 -4.00 12.30
C ASP A 39 27.42 -3.59 11.15
N GLU A 40 28.74 -3.63 11.43
CA GLU A 40 29.76 -3.20 10.47
C GLU A 40 29.69 -4.00 9.16
N ALA A 41 29.44 -5.32 9.21
CA ALA A 41 29.35 -6.17 8.04
C ALA A 41 28.12 -5.85 7.16
N GLN A 42 26.99 -5.52 7.80
CA GLN A 42 25.78 -5.06 7.12
C GLN A 42 26.00 -3.71 6.42
N LEU A 43 26.64 -2.75 7.10
CA LEU A 43 26.95 -1.44 6.52
C LEU A 43 27.95 -1.58 5.36
N GLU A 44 29.01 -2.40 5.51
CA GLU A 44 29.93 -2.70 4.43
C GLU A 44 29.20 -3.27 3.21
N TYR A 45 28.30 -4.22 3.43
CA TYR A 45 27.49 -4.81 2.34
C TYR A 45 26.61 -3.76 1.65
N LEU A 46 25.89 -2.95 2.42
CA LEU A 46 24.97 -1.94 1.88
C LEU A 46 25.71 -0.85 1.09
N PHE A 47 26.86 -0.37 1.58
CA PHE A 47 27.60 0.71 0.95
C PHE A 47 28.70 0.26 -0.01
N ARG A 48 28.90 -1.05 -0.21
CA ARG A 48 29.90 -1.61 -1.15
C ARG A 48 29.90 -0.94 -2.54
N PRO A 49 28.73 -0.61 -3.16
CA PRO A 49 28.74 0.07 -4.47
C PRO A 49 29.35 1.46 -4.42
N ALA A 50 29.29 2.16 -3.28
CA ALA A 50 29.93 3.45 -3.07
C ALA A 50 31.44 3.30 -2.81
N GLU A 51 31.81 2.32 -1.96
CA GLU A 51 33.21 2.08 -1.58
C GLU A 51 34.10 1.62 -2.76
N SER A 52 33.49 1.11 -3.83
CA SER A 52 34.22 0.74 -5.05
C SER A 52 34.62 1.93 -5.94
N LEU A 53 34.15 3.14 -5.65
CA LEU A 53 34.49 4.35 -6.37
C LEU A 53 35.83 4.92 -5.91
N MET A 54 36.59 5.53 -6.86
CA MET A 54 37.92 6.09 -6.58
C MET A 54 37.84 7.56 -6.14
N ASP A 55 36.86 8.30 -6.62
CA ASP A 55 36.67 9.72 -6.31
C ASP A 55 35.84 9.88 -5.04
N GLU A 56 36.36 10.59 -4.05
CA GLU A 56 35.71 10.77 -2.74
C GLU A 56 34.38 11.55 -2.83
N ALA A 57 34.25 12.48 -3.79
CA ALA A 57 33.01 13.23 -3.96
C ALA A 57 31.93 12.35 -4.62
N GLU A 58 32.32 11.47 -5.56
CA GLU A 58 31.41 10.47 -6.14
C GLU A 58 31.01 9.42 -5.12
N LYS A 59 31.97 8.97 -4.31
CA LYS A 59 31.69 8.05 -3.19
C LYS A 59 30.66 8.63 -2.24
N ALA A 60 30.85 9.86 -1.78
CA ALA A 60 29.93 10.53 -0.86
C ALA A 60 28.51 10.66 -1.46
N ARG A 61 28.42 11.08 -2.73
CA ARG A 61 27.12 11.15 -3.43
C ARG A 61 26.43 9.79 -3.54
N LYS A 62 27.22 8.73 -3.83
CA LYS A 62 26.68 7.39 -3.93
C LYS A 62 26.20 6.83 -2.59
N ARG A 63 26.93 7.11 -1.51
CA ARG A 63 26.47 6.77 -0.16
C ARG A 63 25.16 7.46 0.19
N GLU A 64 25.02 8.75 -0.12
CA GLU A 64 23.78 9.49 0.08
C GLU A 64 22.61 8.90 -0.76
N GLU A 65 22.86 8.57 -2.03
CA GLU A 65 21.86 7.91 -2.89
C GLU A 65 21.40 6.57 -2.30
N ILE A 66 22.32 5.74 -1.81
CA ILE A 66 22.01 4.46 -1.17
C ILE A 66 21.21 4.69 0.12
N GLY A 67 21.64 5.62 0.97
CA GLY A 67 20.93 5.96 2.20
C GLY A 67 19.49 6.42 1.95
N ARG A 68 19.23 7.18 0.89
CA ARG A 68 17.87 7.57 0.47
C ARG A 68 16.99 6.39 0.07
N GLN A 69 17.57 5.25 -0.30
CA GLN A 69 16.83 4.04 -0.68
C GLN A 69 16.51 3.15 0.52
N PHE A 70 17.08 3.40 1.69
CA PHE A 70 16.87 2.57 2.87
C PHE A 70 15.38 2.45 3.23
N ASN A 71 14.59 3.51 3.07
CA ASN A 71 13.16 3.50 3.33
C ASN A 71 12.35 2.60 2.37
N LEU A 72 12.96 2.13 1.27
CA LEU A 72 12.28 1.31 0.28
C LEU A 72 12.42 -0.20 0.56
N TRP A 73 13.31 -0.60 1.47
CA TRP A 73 13.58 -2.02 1.70
C TRP A 73 13.18 -2.46 3.10
N PRO A 74 12.45 -3.57 3.23
CA PRO A 74 11.90 -4.01 4.51
C PRO A 74 12.96 -4.42 5.55
N PHE A 75 14.22 -4.60 5.15
CA PHE A 75 15.33 -4.92 6.04
C PHE A 75 16.15 -3.70 6.46
N THR A 76 15.94 -2.55 5.83
CA THR A 76 16.60 -1.29 6.18
C THR A 76 15.60 -0.22 6.61
N ALA A 77 14.31 -0.54 6.63
CA ALA A 77 13.24 0.35 7.04
C ALA A 77 12.24 -0.34 7.96
N ARG A 78 11.37 0.46 8.55
CA ARG A 78 10.18 0.03 9.31
C ARG A 78 8.92 0.61 8.70
N CYS A 79 7.80 -0.06 8.89
CA CYS A 79 6.48 0.47 8.57
C CYS A 79 6.06 1.44 9.67
N VAL A 80 5.76 2.68 9.30
CA VAL A 80 5.43 3.75 10.27
C VAL A 80 3.97 4.17 10.22
N CYS A 81 3.28 3.85 9.12
CA CYS A 81 1.86 4.13 8.96
C CYS A 81 1.21 3.12 8.02
N ILE A 82 -0.04 2.75 8.29
CA ILE A 82 -0.92 1.99 7.38
C ILE A 82 -2.30 2.61 7.43
N CYS A 83 -2.77 3.12 6.30
CA CYS A 83 -4.15 3.53 6.16
C CYS A 83 -4.97 2.45 5.45
N MET A 84 -6.19 2.23 5.91
CA MET A 84 -7.11 1.23 5.40
C MET A 84 -8.51 1.81 5.29
N ILE A 85 -9.14 1.69 4.11
CA ILE A 85 -10.52 2.14 3.87
C ILE A 85 -11.33 0.99 3.26
N ASN A 86 -12.52 0.75 3.80
CA ASN A 86 -13.51 -0.13 3.19
C ASN A 86 -14.14 0.57 1.99
N SER A 87 -13.99 0.01 0.79
CA SER A 87 -14.44 0.63 -0.47
C SER A 87 -15.94 0.91 -0.55
N ASP A 88 -16.76 0.11 0.14
CA ASP A 88 -18.22 0.24 0.02
C ASP A 88 -18.78 1.28 1.01
N SER A 89 -18.21 1.35 2.22
CA SER A 89 -18.68 2.28 3.26
C SER A 89 -17.93 3.60 3.30
N GLY A 90 -16.74 3.68 2.68
CA GLY A 90 -15.84 4.82 2.80
C GLY A 90 -15.24 5.01 4.20
N ARG A 91 -15.53 4.11 5.15
CA ARG A 91 -15.00 4.17 6.53
C ARG A 91 -13.69 3.42 6.63
N GLY A 92 -12.80 3.91 7.47
CA GLY A 92 -11.48 3.30 7.60
C GLY A 92 -10.78 3.58 8.90
N LYS A 93 -9.53 3.14 8.96
CA LYS A 93 -8.58 3.42 10.04
C LYS A 93 -7.23 3.77 9.46
N VAL A 94 -6.52 4.68 10.09
CA VAL A 94 -5.10 4.89 9.90
C VAL A 94 -4.38 4.52 11.19
N LEU A 95 -3.50 3.53 11.10
CA LEU A 95 -2.59 3.11 12.16
C LEU A 95 -1.27 3.81 11.93
N TYR A 96 -0.71 4.47 12.95
CA TYR A 96 0.56 5.18 12.80
C TYR A 96 1.37 5.13 14.09
N LEU A 97 2.69 5.12 13.96
CA LEU A 97 3.58 5.18 15.11
C LEU A 97 3.49 6.58 15.72
N SER A 98 3.29 6.67 17.02
CA SER A 98 3.31 7.93 17.75
C SER A 98 3.61 7.69 19.22
N ASP A 99 4.39 8.59 19.79
CA ASP A 99 4.62 8.66 21.24
C ASP A 99 3.44 9.35 21.96
N ASP A 100 2.62 10.09 21.23
CA ASP A 100 1.44 10.78 21.75
C ASP A 100 0.17 10.03 21.35
N PHE A 101 -0.56 9.55 22.34
CA PHE A 101 -1.84 8.84 22.16
C PHE A 101 -3.00 9.80 21.96
N GLU A 102 -2.90 10.74 21.03
CA GLU A 102 -4.04 11.56 20.64
C GLU A 102 -5.00 10.73 19.77
N GLU A 103 -6.03 10.18 20.42
CA GLU A 103 -7.17 9.62 19.71
C GLU A 103 -7.99 10.75 19.10
N GLY A 104 -8.36 10.63 17.86
CA GLY A 104 -9.30 11.53 17.22
C GLY A 104 -8.99 11.80 15.74
N GLY A 105 -10.02 11.71 14.93
CA GLY A 105 -10.04 12.15 13.54
C GLY A 105 -11.42 12.73 13.27
N GLU A 106 -11.49 13.88 12.62
CA GLU A 106 -12.73 14.36 12.03
C GLU A 106 -12.96 13.65 10.70
N GLY A 107 -14.06 12.89 10.58
CA GLY A 107 -14.40 12.27 9.30
C GLY A 107 -14.54 10.73 9.36
N PRO A 108 -14.56 10.07 8.19
CA PRO A 108 -14.83 8.63 8.10
C PRO A 108 -13.63 7.73 8.46
N VAL A 109 -12.43 8.30 8.64
CA VAL A 109 -11.20 7.57 8.97
C VAL A 109 -10.83 7.83 10.43
N GLU A 110 -10.79 6.76 11.22
CA GLU A 110 -10.35 6.77 12.61
C GLU A 110 -8.81 6.74 12.68
N TYR A 111 -8.21 7.60 13.47
CA TYR A 111 -6.78 7.65 13.71
C TYR A 111 -6.42 6.89 14.97
N VAL A 112 -5.48 5.95 14.84
CA VAL A 112 -5.07 5.06 15.93
C VAL A 112 -3.56 5.11 16.08
N ALA A 113 -3.08 5.68 17.18
CA ALA A 113 -1.68 5.66 17.54
C ALA A 113 -1.26 4.24 17.99
N CYS A 114 -0.13 3.76 17.48
CA CYS A 114 0.47 2.48 17.81
C CYS A 114 1.78 2.71 18.57
N MET A 115 2.06 1.88 19.57
CA MET A 115 3.26 1.99 20.41
C MET A 115 4.53 1.66 19.64
N ASP A 116 4.46 0.64 18.78
CA ASP A 116 5.58 0.18 17.97
C ASP A 116 5.10 -0.48 16.68
N GLU A 117 6.04 -0.87 15.82
CA GLU A 117 5.74 -1.51 14.55
C GLU A 117 5.05 -2.87 14.70
N SER A 118 5.33 -3.62 15.78
CA SER A 118 4.70 -4.93 16.01
C SER A 118 3.22 -4.78 16.34
N ASP A 119 2.88 -3.77 17.16
CA ASP A 119 1.49 -3.40 17.46
C ASP A 119 0.75 -2.94 16.19
N LEU A 120 1.37 -2.04 15.41
CA LEU A 120 0.83 -1.55 14.15
C LEU A 120 0.52 -2.69 13.17
N LEU A 121 1.48 -3.59 12.95
CA LEU A 121 1.30 -4.75 12.07
C LEU A 121 0.27 -5.74 12.62
N GLY A 122 0.25 -5.98 13.93
CA GLY A 122 -0.74 -6.85 14.58
C GLY A 122 -2.17 -6.36 14.38
N GLN A 123 -2.42 -5.07 14.59
CA GLN A 123 -3.71 -4.44 14.36
C GLN A 123 -4.11 -4.46 12.87
N PHE A 124 -3.16 -4.19 11.97
CA PHE A 124 -3.39 -4.31 10.53
C PHE A 124 -3.86 -5.72 10.15
N TRP A 125 -3.13 -6.76 10.54
CA TRP A 125 -3.47 -8.14 10.19
C TRP A 125 -4.79 -8.61 10.80
N ALA A 126 -5.13 -8.15 12.00
CA ALA A 126 -6.40 -8.44 12.65
C ALA A 126 -7.59 -7.83 11.87
N LEU A 127 -7.41 -6.65 11.28
CA LEU A 127 -8.41 -6.03 10.42
C LEU A 127 -8.46 -6.69 9.05
N ALA A 128 -7.32 -6.91 8.41
CA ALA A 128 -7.18 -7.50 7.09
C ALA A 128 -7.80 -8.92 6.99
N ALA A 129 -7.77 -9.69 8.09
CA ALA A 129 -8.41 -11.00 8.20
C ALA A 129 -9.92 -10.99 7.88
N LYS A 130 -10.58 -9.85 8.02
CA LYS A 130 -12.03 -9.68 7.81
C LYS A 130 -12.41 -9.48 6.34
N TYR A 131 -11.41 -9.32 5.45
CA TYR A 131 -11.61 -9.02 4.05
C TYR A 131 -11.10 -10.15 3.16
N ASN A 132 -11.87 -10.49 2.14
CA ASN A 132 -11.46 -11.47 1.14
C ASN A 132 -10.72 -10.84 -0.04
N GLN A 133 -10.92 -9.54 -0.27
CA GLN A 133 -10.28 -8.80 -1.33
C GLN A 133 -9.62 -7.54 -0.79
N VAL A 134 -8.46 -7.22 -1.34
CA VAL A 134 -7.75 -5.96 -1.10
C VAL A 134 -7.48 -5.24 -2.40
N CYS A 135 -7.33 -3.91 -2.32
CA CYS A 135 -6.90 -3.07 -3.42
C CYS A 135 -5.76 -2.17 -2.97
N THR A 136 -4.77 -2.00 -3.82
CA THR A 136 -3.63 -1.10 -3.61
C THR A 136 -3.26 -0.39 -4.91
N PHE A 137 -2.37 0.58 -4.83
CA PHE A 137 -1.69 1.14 -5.98
C PHE A 137 -0.21 0.77 -5.96
N ASN A 138 0.21 -0.19 -6.78
CA ASN A 138 1.57 -0.77 -6.80
C ASN A 138 1.92 -1.67 -5.60
N GLY A 139 0.95 -2.10 -4.82
CA GLY A 139 1.23 -2.83 -3.59
C GLY A 139 1.75 -4.25 -3.79
N ARG A 140 1.57 -4.85 -4.98
CA ARG A 140 2.25 -6.11 -5.32
C ARG A 140 3.76 -5.94 -5.40
N GLY A 141 4.21 -4.77 -5.82
CA GLY A 141 5.63 -4.44 -5.94
C GLY A 141 6.25 -3.89 -4.68
N PHE A 142 5.44 -3.37 -3.73
CA PHE A 142 5.96 -2.68 -2.56
C PHE A 142 5.24 -3.07 -1.26
N ASP A 143 4.00 -2.64 -1.04
CA ASP A 143 3.31 -2.73 0.24
C ASP A 143 3.22 -4.16 0.79
N VAL A 144 2.75 -5.10 -0.04
CA VAL A 144 2.52 -6.47 0.40
C VAL A 144 3.81 -7.22 0.71
N PRO A 145 4.85 -7.23 -0.15
CA PRO A 145 6.14 -7.80 0.20
C PRO A 145 6.76 -7.16 1.44
N PHE A 146 6.65 -5.83 1.57
CA PHE A 146 7.16 -5.09 2.71
C PHE A 146 6.50 -5.56 4.01
N LEU A 147 5.17 -5.57 4.07
CA LEU A 147 4.40 -6.03 5.22
C LEU A 147 4.70 -7.49 5.58
N TYR A 148 4.83 -8.39 4.59
CA TYR A 148 5.16 -9.79 4.84
C TYR A 148 6.54 -9.95 5.46
N LEU A 149 7.55 -9.27 4.90
CA LEU A 149 8.92 -9.39 5.37
C LEU A 149 9.11 -8.72 6.73
N ARG A 150 8.52 -7.56 6.97
CA ARG A 150 8.53 -6.93 8.30
C ARG A 150 7.83 -7.77 9.35
N SER A 151 6.65 -8.31 9.03
CA SER A 151 5.94 -9.21 9.95
C SER A 151 6.78 -10.45 10.30
N ALA A 152 7.50 -11.00 9.32
CA ALA A 152 8.38 -12.14 9.56
C ALA A 152 9.57 -11.79 10.47
N THR A 153 10.22 -10.62 10.25
CA THR A 153 11.35 -10.18 11.09
C THR A 153 10.94 -9.87 12.53
N LEU A 154 9.70 -9.40 12.73
CA LEU A 154 9.16 -9.03 14.04
C LEU A 154 8.34 -10.15 14.69
N ASN A 155 8.28 -11.34 14.07
CA ASN A 155 7.50 -12.48 14.54
C ASN A 155 6.00 -12.16 14.72
N VAL A 156 5.45 -11.28 13.88
CA VAL A 156 4.02 -10.94 13.86
C VAL A 156 3.27 -11.91 12.96
N SER A 157 2.14 -12.44 13.42
CA SER A 157 1.31 -13.40 12.67
C SER A 157 0.65 -12.76 11.47
N ILE A 158 0.85 -13.34 10.28
CA ILE A 158 0.24 -12.91 9.02
C ILE A 158 -1.07 -13.66 8.80
N SER A 159 -2.19 -12.94 8.81
CA SER A 159 -3.53 -13.53 8.64
C SER A 159 -3.90 -13.82 7.18
N ARG A 160 -3.28 -13.15 6.21
CA ARG A 160 -3.54 -13.28 4.77
C ARG A 160 -2.22 -13.50 4.04
N LYS A 161 -1.98 -14.73 3.55
CA LYS A 161 -0.74 -15.14 2.86
C LYS A 161 -0.91 -15.29 1.35
N ASP A 162 -2.08 -14.96 0.83
CA ASP A 162 -2.53 -15.23 -0.53
C ASP A 162 -2.49 -14.00 -1.46
N TRP A 163 -2.10 -12.82 -0.96
CA TRP A 163 -2.14 -11.57 -1.74
C TRP A 163 -1.10 -11.47 -2.87
N LEU A 164 0.00 -12.22 -2.79
CA LEU A 164 0.99 -12.35 -3.86
C LEU A 164 0.77 -13.58 -4.76
N GLY A 165 -0.47 -14.10 -4.81
CA GLY A 165 -0.84 -15.19 -5.69
C GLY A 165 -0.69 -14.84 -7.19
N TYR A 166 -1.47 -15.49 -8.04
CA TYR A 166 -1.35 -15.32 -9.49
C TYR A 166 -1.58 -13.85 -9.91
N ARG A 167 -0.57 -13.25 -10.53
CA ARG A 167 -0.52 -11.81 -10.84
C ARG A 167 -1.67 -11.31 -11.71
N PHE A 168 -2.12 -12.13 -12.65
CA PHE A 168 -3.14 -11.75 -13.64
C PHE A 168 -4.58 -11.94 -13.13
N GLN A 169 -4.77 -12.00 -11.82
CA GLN A 169 -6.08 -12.03 -11.16
C GLN A 169 -6.25 -10.79 -10.30
N THR A 170 -7.50 -10.34 -10.19
CA THR A 170 -7.88 -9.19 -9.35
C THR A 170 -8.29 -9.62 -7.94
N GLU A 171 -8.43 -10.92 -7.71
CA GLU A 171 -8.72 -11.50 -6.41
C GLU A 171 -7.62 -12.49 -6.03
N PRO A 172 -7.21 -12.51 -4.77
CA PRO A 172 -7.67 -11.67 -3.64
C PRO A 172 -7.07 -10.26 -3.61
N HIS A 173 -6.18 -9.88 -4.55
CA HIS A 173 -5.50 -8.60 -4.58
C HIS A 173 -5.62 -7.90 -5.94
N CYS A 174 -6.34 -6.78 -5.98
CA CYS A 174 -6.43 -5.87 -7.09
C CYS A 174 -5.34 -4.80 -6.97
N ASP A 175 -4.27 -4.89 -7.76
CA ASP A 175 -3.25 -3.84 -7.87
C ASP A 175 -3.59 -2.90 -9.02
N LEU A 176 -3.99 -1.66 -8.73
CA LEU A 176 -4.43 -0.70 -9.74
C LEU A 176 -3.32 -0.32 -10.73
N ALA A 177 -2.06 -0.33 -10.31
CA ALA A 177 -0.96 -0.07 -11.24
C ALA A 177 -0.82 -1.18 -12.29
N ASP A 178 -1.07 -2.43 -11.91
CA ASP A 178 -1.13 -3.55 -12.84
C ASP A 178 -2.39 -3.48 -13.73
N GLN A 179 -3.56 -3.14 -13.16
CA GLN A 179 -4.81 -3.05 -13.89
C GLN A 179 -4.80 -1.95 -14.95
N LEU A 180 -4.33 -0.75 -14.60
CA LEU A 180 -4.28 0.40 -15.50
C LEU A 180 -3.18 0.30 -16.56
N THR A 181 -2.26 -0.64 -16.42
CA THR A 181 -1.25 -0.96 -17.43
C THR A 181 -1.53 -2.27 -18.16
N PHE A 182 -2.68 -2.91 -17.90
CA PHE A 182 -2.99 -4.24 -18.43
C PHE A 182 -1.79 -5.20 -18.22
N TYR A 183 -1.26 -5.18 -16.99
CA TYR A 183 -0.08 -5.97 -16.58
C TYR A 183 1.17 -5.72 -17.42
N ASN A 184 1.28 -4.54 -18.03
CA ASN A 184 2.38 -4.12 -18.89
C ASN A 184 2.62 -5.05 -20.10
N VAL A 185 1.57 -5.60 -20.67
CA VAL A 185 1.62 -6.54 -21.81
C VAL A 185 2.31 -5.93 -23.04
N GLY A 186 2.21 -4.61 -23.23
CA GLY A 186 2.84 -3.88 -24.33
C GLY A 186 4.32 -3.52 -24.13
N GLY A 187 4.91 -3.83 -22.98
CA GLY A 187 6.26 -3.40 -22.63
C GLY A 187 6.44 -1.87 -22.68
N TYR A 188 7.69 -1.41 -22.86
CA TYR A 188 8.00 0.03 -22.90
C TYR A 188 7.42 0.79 -24.12
N GLY A 189 7.05 0.11 -25.18
CA GLY A 189 6.50 0.70 -26.41
C GLY A 189 4.97 0.68 -26.49
N GLY A 190 4.27 0.11 -25.49
CA GLY A 190 2.81 -0.03 -25.49
C GLY A 190 2.08 1.25 -25.09
N ALA A 191 0.78 1.33 -25.42
CA ALA A 191 -0.09 2.44 -25.03
C ALA A 191 -0.33 2.51 -23.51
N ALA A 192 -0.21 1.39 -22.80
CA ALA A 192 -0.47 1.26 -21.36
C ALA A 192 0.81 1.52 -20.53
N ARG A 193 1.37 2.72 -20.66
CA ARG A 193 2.52 3.15 -19.86
C ARG A 193 2.10 3.34 -18.39
N ARG A 194 2.96 2.90 -17.48
CA ARG A 194 2.78 3.11 -16.04
C ARG A 194 3.10 4.56 -15.64
N PHE A 195 2.19 5.16 -14.90
CA PHE A 195 2.34 6.47 -14.27
C PHE A 195 2.20 6.32 -12.75
N ASN A 196 2.50 7.38 -12.00
CA ASN A 196 2.25 7.42 -10.55
C ASN A 196 0.78 7.72 -10.23
N LEU A 197 0.39 7.50 -8.98
CA LEU A 197 -0.99 7.71 -8.51
C LEU A 197 -1.48 9.15 -8.81
N ASP A 198 -0.68 10.16 -8.50
CA ASP A 198 -1.02 11.57 -8.73
C ASP A 198 -1.38 11.87 -10.19
N PHE A 199 -0.62 11.29 -11.13
CA PHE A 199 -0.89 11.46 -12.56
C PHE A 199 -2.25 10.85 -12.94
N TYR A 200 -2.53 9.62 -12.50
CA TYR A 200 -3.83 9.01 -12.75
C TYR A 200 -4.95 9.79 -12.10
N CYS A 201 -4.79 10.25 -10.86
CA CYS A 201 -5.79 11.08 -10.18
C CYS A 201 -6.16 12.30 -11.00
N LYS A 202 -5.18 13.05 -11.50
CA LYS A 202 -5.41 14.24 -12.34
C LYS A 202 -6.14 13.90 -13.64
N VAL A 203 -5.77 12.82 -14.31
CA VAL A 203 -6.42 12.38 -15.56
C VAL A 203 -7.87 11.99 -15.33
N PHE A 204 -8.18 11.33 -14.20
CA PHE A 204 -9.54 10.90 -13.87
C PHE A 204 -10.36 11.93 -13.10
N GLY A 205 -9.84 13.14 -12.86
CA GLY A 205 -10.54 14.20 -12.14
C GLY A 205 -10.66 13.96 -10.63
N ILE A 206 -9.77 13.17 -10.07
CA ILE A 206 -9.65 12.92 -8.62
C ILE A 206 -8.73 13.98 -8.02
N ALA A 207 -9.06 14.50 -6.83
CA ALA A 207 -8.18 15.41 -6.11
C ALA A 207 -6.80 14.79 -5.89
N SER A 208 -5.74 15.55 -6.19
CA SER A 208 -4.36 15.11 -6.05
C SER A 208 -4.00 14.88 -4.58
N PRO A 209 -3.45 13.73 -4.21
CA PRO A 209 -2.97 13.50 -2.84
C PRO A 209 -1.76 14.38 -2.48
N LYS A 210 -1.04 14.90 -3.48
CA LYS A 210 0.17 15.73 -3.33
C LYS A 210 -0.10 17.23 -3.20
N ALA A 211 -1.36 17.65 -3.04
CA ALA A 211 -1.72 19.08 -3.04
C ALA A 211 -1.06 19.91 -1.92
N GLU A 212 -0.52 19.28 -0.87
CA GLU A 212 0.09 19.94 0.30
C GLU A 212 1.63 19.85 0.36
N GLY A 213 2.29 19.40 -0.71
CA GLY A 213 3.75 19.48 -0.84
C GLY A 213 4.55 18.37 -0.12
N VAL A 214 3.93 17.51 0.69
CA VAL A 214 4.58 16.34 1.31
C VAL A 214 4.69 15.21 0.30
N THR A 215 5.81 14.49 0.31
CA THR A 215 6.08 13.33 -0.55
C THR A 215 6.60 12.16 0.27
N GLY A 216 6.54 10.94 -0.26
CA GLY A 216 7.13 9.75 0.40
C GLY A 216 8.62 9.87 0.72
N MET A 217 9.35 10.81 0.09
CA MET A 217 10.75 11.09 0.41
C MET A 217 10.92 11.88 1.72
N ASP A 218 9.87 12.52 2.22
CA ASP A 218 9.92 13.34 3.42
C ASP A 218 9.66 12.52 4.70
N MET A 219 9.28 11.25 4.58
CA MET A 219 8.86 10.40 5.69
C MET A 219 9.94 10.27 6.78
N ASN A 220 11.23 10.16 6.40
CA ASN A 220 12.31 10.08 7.36
C ASN A 220 12.45 11.37 8.20
N ASN A 221 12.30 12.53 7.55
CA ASN A 221 12.38 13.82 8.22
C ASN A 221 11.18 14.02 9.16
N LEU A 222 9.97 13.70 8.69
CA LEU A 222 8.75 13.78 9.50
C LEU A 222 8.83 12.88 10.73
N MET A 223 9.36 11.65 10.59
CA MET A 223 9.59 10.74 11.71
C MET A 223 10.58 11.32 12.71
N THR A 224 11.71 11.89 12.25
CA THR A 224 12.75 12.47 13.09
C THR A 224 12.24 13.72 13.82
N GLU A 225 11.37 14.50 13.19
CA GLU A 225 10.78 15.72 13.73
C GLU A 225 9.58 15.45 14.66
N GLY A 226 9.15 14.18 14.82
CA GLY A 226 7.96 13.81 15.60
C GLY A 226 6.63 14.22 14.96
N ARG A 227 6.60 14.48 13.66
CA ARG A 227 5.42 14.93 12.91
C ARG A 227 4.59 13.73 12.43
N PHE A 228 4.27 12.85 13.35
CA PHE A 228 3.62 11.56 13.05
C PHE A 228 2.22 11.72 12.45
N ARG A 229 1.49 12.73 12.90
CA ARG A 229 0.14 13.02 12.40
C ARG A 229 0.17 13.41 10.90
N GLU A 230 1.15 14.14 10.46
CA GLU A 230 1.29 14.53 9.06
C GLU A 230 1.58 13.34 8.15
N ILE A 231 2.32 12.34 8.64
CA ILE A 231 2.51 11.05 7.94
C ILE A 231 1.16 10.34 7.79
N ALA A 232 0.37 10.27 8.87
CA ALA A 232 -0.95 9.66 8.83
C ALA A 232 -1.90 10.39 7.87
N ASP A 233 -1.91 11.73 7.89
CA ASP A 233 -2.73 12.55 6.99
C ASP A 233 -2.32 12.35 5.52
N TYR A 234 -1.02 12.22 5.23
CA TYR A 234 -0.51 11.91 3.90
C TYR A 234 -1.00 10.53 3.42
N CYS A 235 -0.82 9.49 4.23
CA CYS A 235 -1.27 8.13 3.92
C CYS A 235 -2.81 8.07 3.71
N VAL A 236 -3.59 8.79 4.52
CA VAL A 236 -5.05 8.91 4.33
C VAL A 236 -5.41 9.51 2.98
N ARG A 237 -4.73 10.57 2.55
CA ARG A 237 -4.97 11.18 1.24
C ARG A 237 -4.69 10.22 0.09
N ASP A 238 -3.60 9.45 0.16
CA ASP A 238 -3.24 8.47 -0.86
C ASP A 238 -4.28 7.35 -0.93
N VAL A 239 -4.75 6.83 0.22
CA VAL A 239 -5.78 5.77 0.23
C VAL A 239 -7.15 6.29 -0.20
N VAL A 240 -7.54 7.52 0.16
CA VAL A 240 -8.78 8.14 -0.34
C VAL A 240 -8.73 8.30 -1.87
N ALA A 241 -7.60 8.73 -2.41
CA ALA A 241 -7.40 8.86 -3.85
C ALA A 241 -7.42 7.49 -4.55
N THR A 242 -6.76 6.50 -3.97
CA THR A 242 -6.73 5.11 -4.46
C THR A 242 -8.13 4.49 -4.43
N THR A 243 -8.93 4.75 -3.39
CA THR A 243 -10.33 4.27 -3.28
C THR A 243 -11.18 4.82 -4.42
N LYS A 244 -11.10 6.12 -4.69
CA LYS A 244 -11.82 6.74 -5.83
C LYS A 244 -11.37 6.20 -7.17
N LEU A 245 -10.08 5.97 -7.34
CA LEU A 245 -9.52 5.38 -8.56
C LEU A 245 -10.00 3.93 -8.74
N TYR A 246 -10.09 3.16 -7.65
CA TYR A 246 -10.64 1.80 -7.65
C TYR A 246 -12.12 1.77 -8.06
N GLU A 247 -12.94 2.70 -7.57
CA GLU A 247 -14.35 2.84 -7.96
C GLU A 247 -14.49 3.11 -9.46
N ILE A 248 -13.69 4.04 -10.01
CA ILE A 248 -13.68 4.34 -11.45
C ILE A 248 -13.21 3.11 -12.26
N TRP A 249 -12.17 2.43 -11.82
CA TRP A 249 -11.70 1.22 -12.47
C TRP A 249 -12.77 0.12 -12.43
N LYS A 250 -13.41 -0.10 -11.28
CA LYS A 250 -14.47 -1.09 -11.09
C LYS A 250 -15.67 -0.84 -12.01
N GLU A 251 -16.07 0.44 -12.14
CA GLU A 251 -17.20 0.84 -13.00
C GLU A 251 -16.88 0.73 -14.50
N ARG A 252 -15.66 1.11 -14.92
CA ARG A 252 -15.38 1.37 -16.34
C ARG A 252 -14.47 0.34 -17.00
N LEU A 253 -13.62 -0.34 -16.24
CA LEU A 253 -12.57 -1.20 -16.77
C LEU A 253 -12.61 -2.64 -16.23
N ALA A 254 -13.28 -2.90 -15.11
CA ALA A 254 -13.37 -4.26 -14.58
C ALA A 254 -14.10 -5.16 -15.59
N GLY A 255 -13.43 -6.28 -15.95
CA GLY A 255 -13.97 -7.22 -16.94
C GLY A 255 -13.57 -6.95 -18.39
N VAL A 256 -12.85 -5.88 -18.67
CA VAL A 256 -12.15 -5.72 -19.96
C VAL A 256 -11.08 -6.81 -20.05
N LYS A 257 -11.13 -7.63 -21.12
CA LYS A 257 -10.24 -8.78 -21.35
C LYS A 257 -9.45 -8.59 -22.63
#